data_f8680eb14c2995cdc2e644dbacd0cbe7
#
_entry.id   f8680eb14c2995cdc2e644dbacd0cbe7
#
_cell.length_a   1.000
_cell.length_b   1.000
_cell.length_c   1.000
_cell.angle_alpha   90.00
_cell.angle_beta   90.00
_cell.angle_gamma   90.00
#
_symmetry.space_group_name_H-M   'P 1'
#
loop_
_entity.id
_entity.type
_entity.pdbx_description
1 polymer ?
#
loop_
_entity_poly.entity_id
_entity_poly.type
_entity_poly.pdbx_seq_one_letter_code
_entity_poly.pdbx_strand_id
1 'polypeptide(L)'
;PDPATEIAPTGVIRTEPPADGEPAASPPATKRLLPSLLIASLTLFATYGGLIAILLPVQVALLDPAHKVQNLAIVTTTSFVFTLFAQPLAGAFSDRTRSRFGRRAPWMVVGAIVGGIFLFGLGSLSDLLWITVFWVVIQVALNFLQAPLTTITADRFPRAKRGGASAMIGLGTQLGMTIGVMLA
;
A
#
# COMPACT_ATOMS: atom_id res chain seq x y z
N PRO A 1 16.57 -15.03 -48.10
CA PRO A 1 15.24 -15.55 -47.77
C PRO A 1 15.21 -15.91 -46.31
N ASP A 2 14.31 -15.21 -45.58
CA ASP A 2 14.14 -15.33 -44.14
C ASP A 2 13.34 -16.62 -43.86
N PRO A 3 13.80 -17.56 -43.03
CA PRO A 3 13.13 -18.84 -42.80
C PRO A 3 11.86 -18.75 -41.93
N ALA A 4 11.40 -17.55 -41.61
CA ALA A 4 10.25 -17.35 -40.66
C ALA A 4 8.89 -17.20 -41.36
N THR A 5 8.79 -17.36 -42.71
CA THR A 5 7.50 -17.17 -43.41
C THR A 5 7.18 -18.39 -44.28
N GLU A 6 6.82 -19.49 -43.65
CA GLU A 6 6.21 -20.62 -44.34
C GLU A 6 4.71 -20.36 -44.49
N ILE A 7 4.29 -19.97 -45.70
CA ILE A 7 2.88 -19.76 -46.05
C ILE A 7 2.25 -21.13 -46.34
N ALA A 8 1.40 -21.61 -45.45
CA ALA A 8 0.63 -22.81 -45.72
C ALA A 8 -0.36 -22.57 -46.89
N PRO A 9 -0.68 -23.57 -47.72
CA PRO A 9 -1.46 -23.43 -48.96
C PRO A 9 -2.95 -23.06 -48.76
N THR A 10 -3.41 -22.84 -47.55
CA THR A 10 -4.79 -22.50 -47.23
C THR A 10 -5.01 -21.04 -46.81
N GLY A 11 -4.03 -20.15 -46.93
CA GLY A 11 -4.21 -18.71 -46.66
C GLY A 11 -4.61 -18.34 -45.22
N VAL A 12 -4.57 -19.27 -44.28
CA VAL A 12 -4.85 -19.02 -42.87
C VAL A 12 -3.55 -18.68 -42.16
N ILE A 13 -3.40 -17.43 -41.79
CA ILE A 13 -2.32 -17.02 -40.88
C ILE A 13 -2.54 -17.75 -39.57
N ARG A 14 -1.78 -18.80 -39.28
CA ARG A 14 -1.66 -19.35 -37.93
C ARG A 14 -0.91 -18.33 -37.11
N THR A 15 -1.63 -17.51 -36.35
CA THR A 15 -1.05 -16.86 -35.21
C THR A 15 -0.82 -17.95 -34.18
N GLU A 16 0.41 -18.40 -34.00
CA GLU A 16 0.80 -19.19 -32.85
C GLU A 16 0.31 -18.43 -31.59
N PRO A 17 -0.38 -19.12 -30.66
CA PRO A 17 -0.68 -18.49 -29.38
C PRO A 17 0.65 -18.12 -28.73
N PRO A 18 0.78 -16.92 -28.15
CA PRO A 18 2.01 -16.52 -27.49
C PRO A 18 2.42 -17.60 -26.50
N ALA A 19 3.67 -18.03 -26.58
CA ALA A 19 4.29 -19.01 -25.69
C ALA A 19 4.51 -18.40 -24.29
N ASP A 20 3.43 -17.91 -23.68
CA ASP A 20 3.42 -17.42 -22.32
C ASP A 20 3.16 -18.60 -21.39
N GLY A 21 4.18 -19.44 -21.24
CA GLY A 21 4.31 -20.39 -20.15
C GLY A 21 4.53 -19.68 -18.80
N GLU A 22 3.69 -18.70 -18.47
CA GLU A 22 3.61 -18.19 -17.10
C GLU A 22 3.00 -19.28 -16.23
N PRO A 23 3.67 -19.76 -15.17
CA PRO A 23 3.11 -20.77 -14.29
C PRO A 23 1.83 -20.18 -13.67
N ALA A 24 0.68 -20.69 -14.12
CA ALA A 24 -0.62 -20.36 -13.55
C ALA A 24 -0.56 -20.68 -12.05
N ALA A 25 -0.61 -19.65 -11.20
CA ALA A 25 -0.70 -19.84 -9.76
C ALA A 25 -1.83 -20.80 -9.46
N SER A 26 -1.53 -21.85 -8.71
CA SER A 26 -2.46 -22.94 -8.41
C SER A 26 -3.81 -22.40 -7.91
N PRO A 27 -4.97 -22.86 -8.45
CA PRO A 27 -6.28 -22.30 -8.18
C PRO A 27 -6.69 -22.11 -6.70
N PRO A 28 -6.28 -22.97 -5.74
CA PRO A 28 -6.68 -22.82 -4.35
C PRO A 28 -5.97 -21.65 -3.63
N ALA A 29 -4.74 -21.29 -4.03
CA ALA A 29 -4.01 -20.19 -3.41
C ALA A 29 -4.64 -18.83 -3.76
N THR A 30 -5.16 -18.66 -4.97
CA THR A 30 -5.78 -17.43 -5.45
C THR A 30 -7.10 -17.13 -4.72
N LYS A 31 -7.91 -18.16 -4.39
CA LYS A 31 -9.19 -17.98 -3.70
C LYS A 31 -9.04 -17.46 -2.26
N ARG A 32 -7.95 -17.81 -1.57
CA ARG A 32 -7.65 -17.33 -0.21
C ARG A 32 -6.98 -15.96 -0.20
N LEU A 33 -6.29 -15.58 -1.28
CA LEU A 33 -5.63 -14.28 -1.39
C LEU A 33 -6.60 -13.11 -1.54
N LEU A 34 -7.72 -13.28 -2.24
CA LEU A 34 -8.71 -12.21 -2.44
C LEU A 34 -9.27 -11.65 -1.13
N PRO A 35 -9.82 -12.46 -0.20
CA PRO A 35 -10.31 -11.94 1.07
C PRO A 35 -9.18 -11.37 1.95
N SER A 36 -7.98 -11.93 1.89
CA SER A 36 -6.85 -11.38 2.65
C SER A 36 -6.41 -10.01 2.14
N LEU A 37 -6.47 -9.76 0.83
CA LEU A 37 -6.21 -8.43 0.25
C LEU A 37 -7.27 -7.42 0.67
N LEU A 38 -8.56 -7.82 0.68
CA LEU A 38 -9.65 -6.97 1.16
C LEU A 38 -9.43 -6.58 2.63
N ILE A 39 -9.21 -7.57 3.51
CA ILE A 39 -9.01 -7.33 4.94
C ILE A 39 -7.76 -6.48 5.19
N ALA A 40 -6.65 -6.78 4.54
CA ALA A 40 -5.41 -6.02 4.70
C ALA A 40 -5.58 -4.56 4.24
N SER A 41 -6.22 -4.34 3.10
CA SER A 41 -6.53 -2.99 2.60
C SER A 41 -7.48 -2.27 3.52
N LEU A 42 -8.55 -2.93 3.96
CA LEU A 42 -9.54 -2.36 4.87
C LEU A 42 -8.88 -1.90 6.18
N THR A 43 -8.09 -2.76 6.82
CA THR A 43 -7.40 -2.43 8.07
C THR A 43 -6.41 -1.28 7.89
N LEU A 44 -5.58 -1.32 6.84
CA LEU A 44 -4.61 -0.28 6.56
C LEU A 44 -5.30 1.08 6.32
N PHE A 45 -6.32 1.11 5.48
CA PHE A 45 -7.00 2.35 5.14
C PHE A 45 -7.98 2.82 6.21
N ALA A 46 -8.47 1.95 7.09
CA ALA A 46 -9.16 2.36 8.31
C ALA A 46 -8.21 3.12 9.26
N THR A 47 -6.97 2.63 9.39
CA THR A 47 -5.94 3.36 10.14
C THR A 47 -5.66 4.73 9.51
N TYR A 48 -5.48 4.82 8.19
CA TYR A 48 -5.31 6.10 7.50
C TYR A 48 -6.50 7.05 7.71
N GLY A 49 -7.74 6.54 7.58
CA GLY A 49 -8.96 7.34 7.72
C GLY A 49 -9.07 8.00 9.10
N GLY A 50 -8.93 7.20 10.16
CA GLY A 50 -8.97 7.72 11.54
C GLY A 50 -7.82 8.69 11.86
N LEU A 51 -6.61 8.36 11.41
CA LEU A 51 -5.42 9.17 11.65
C LEU A 51 -5.49 10.54 10.97
N ILE A 52 -5.75 10.56 9.66
CA ILE A 52 -5.68 11.78 8.85
C ILE A 52 -6.89 12.68 9.09
N ALA A 53 -8.09 12.08 9.17
CA ALA A 53 -9.31 12.87 9.23
C ALA A 53 -9.64 13.35 10.65
N ILE A 54 -9.22 12.64 11.70
CA ILE A 54 -9.65 12.94 13.06
C ILE A 54 -8.47 13.13 14.01
N LEU A 55 -7.59 12.13 14.16
CA LEU A 55 -6.59 12.14 15.21
C LEU A 55 -5.60 13.31 15.08
N LEU A 56 -5.01 13.48 13.91
CA LEU A 56 -4.05 14.56 13.66
C LEU A 56 -4.69 15.95 13.77
N PRO A 57 -5.83 16.25 13.10
CA PRO A 57 -6.49 17.55 13.25
C PRO A 57 -6.90 17.89 14.69
N VAL A 58 -7.41 16.91 15.43
CA VAL A 58 -7.79 17.11 16.84
C VAL A 58 -6.56 17.41 17.68
N GLN A 59 -5.48 16.65 17.55
CA GLN A 59 -4.27 16.87 18.33
C GLN A 59 -3.63 18.23 18.06
N VAL A 60 -3.54 18.63 16.79
CA VAL A 60 -3.01 19.95 16.42
C VAL A 60 -3.92 21.07 16.91
N ALA A 61 -5.25 20.88 16.87
CA ALA A 61 -6.21 21.86 17.38
C ALA A 61 -6.16 22.01 18.91
N LEU A 62 -5.88 20.94 19.64
CA LEU A 62 -5.71 20.97 21.11
C LEU A 62 -4.41 21.68 21.51
N LEU A 63 -3.37 21.55 20.69
CA LEU A 63 -2.07 22.20 20.95
C LEU A 63 -2.12 23.71 20.78
N ASP A 64 -2.66 24.18 19.65
CA ASP A 64 -2.77 25.60 19.32
C ASP A 64 -4.06 25.86 18.52
N PRO A 65 -5.16 26.18 19.21
CA PRO A 65 -6.43 26.46 18.55
C PRO A 65 -6.41 27.66 17.60
N ALA A 66 -5.55 28.65 17.90
CA ALA A 66 -5.48 29.89 17.14
C ALA A 66 -4.83 29.68 15.74
N HIS A 67 -3.82 28.82 15.67
CA HIS A 67 -3.06 28.55 14.46
C HIS A 67 -3.27 27.13 13.90
N LYS A 68 -4.35 26.46 14.29
CA LYS A 68 -4.60 25.05 13.97
C LYS A 68 -4.50 24.73 12.48
N VAL A 69 -5.01 25.61 11.61
CA VAL A 69 -4.97 25.39 10.13
C VAL A 69 -3.56 25.50 9.59
N GLN A 70 -2.79 26.49 10.06
CA GLN A 70 -1.40 26.69 9.65
C GLN A 70 -0.52 25.54 10.15
N ASN A 71 -0.67 25.15 11.40
CA ASN A 71 0.09 24.05 12.00
C ASN A 71 -0.24 22.72 11.31
N LEU A 72 -1.51 22.44 11.02
CA LEU A 72 -1.92 21.26 10.27
C LEU A 72 -1.33 21.27 8.84
N ALA A 73 -1.30 22.42 8.17
CA ALA A 73 -0.68 22.54 6.86
C ALA A 73 0.84 22.27 6.91
N ILE A 74 1.54 22.74 7.94
CA ILE A 74 2.98 22.47 8.12
C ILE A 74 3.21 20.97 8.31
N VAL A 75 2.49 20.32 9.23
CA VAL A 75 2.64 18.88 9.52
C VAL A 75 2.33 18.04 8.27
N THR A 76 1.23 18.31 7.60
CA THR A 76 0.81 17.53 6.43
C THR A 76 1.73 17.75 5.22
N THR A 77 2.15 18.98 4.95
CA THR A 77 3.07 19.28 3.83
C THR A 77 4.43 18.66 4.07
N THR A 78 4.96 18.78 5.30
CA THR A 78 6.24 18.17 5.64
C THR A 78 6.17 16.66 5.45
N SER A 79 5.15 16.00 5.98
CA SER A 79 5.01 14.55 5.84
C SER A 79 4.79 14.12 4.39
N PHE A 80 4.09 14.90 3.57
CA PHE A 80 3.91 14.63 2.15
C PHE A 80 5.24 14.56 1.40
N VAL A 81 6.16 15.50 1.66
CA VAL A 81 7.50 15.50 1.06
C VAL A 81 8.25 14.20 1.38
N PHE A 82 8.24 13.76 2.65
CA PHE A 82 8.88 12.51 3.04
C PHE A 82 8.19 11.28 2.44
N THR A 83 6.87 11.29 2.39
CA THR A 83 6.06 10.21 1.81
C THR A 83 6.33 10.02 0.32
N LEU A 84 6.61 11.09 -0.41
CA LEU A 84 6.94 11.04 -1.84
C LEU A 84 8.16 10.14 -2.11
N PHE A 85 9.12 10.14 -1.20
CA PHE A 85 10.31 9.29 -1.28
C PHE A 85 10.12 7.92 -0.61
N ALA A 86 9.22 7.81 0.36
CA ALA A 86 9.02 6.60 1.14
C ALA A 86 8.53 5.41 0.29
N GLN A 87 7.61 5.62 -0.65
CA GLN A 87 7.09 4.54 -1.50
C GLN A 87 8.15 3.92 -2.42
N PRO A 88 8.91 4.68 -3.24
CA PRO A 88 9.96 4.09 -4.06
C PRO A 88 11.08 3.46 -3.22
N LEU A 89 11.42 4.04 -2.07
CA LEU A 89 12.38 3.46 -1.15
C LEU A 89 11.88 2.13 -0.57
N ALA A 90 10.63 2.06 -0.12
CA ALA A 90 10.02 0.83 0.38
C ALA A 90 10.03 -0.29 -0.69
N GLY A 91 9.75 0.05 -1.93
CA GLY A 91 9.88 -0.86 -3.07
C GLY A 91 11.31 -1.35 -3.25
N ALA A 92 12.29 -0.43 -3.32
CA ALA A 92 13.70 -0.75 -3.53
C ALA A 92 14.29 -1.61 -2.40
N PHE A 93 13.99 -1.31 -1.13
CA PHE A 93 14.42 -2.12 0.01
C PHE A 93 13.77 -3.50 0.00
N SER A 94 12.48 -3.57 -0.29
CA SER A 94 11.73 -4.81 -0.41
C SER A 94 12.32 -5.72 -1.49
N ASP A 95 12.68 -5.17 -2.65
CA ASP A 95 13.21 -5.95 -3.79
C ASP A 95 14.63 -6.48 -3.54
N ARG A 96 15.44 -5.77 -2.73
CA ARG A 96 16.80 -6.20 -2.36
C ARG A 96 16.82 -7.23 -1.24
N THR A 97 15.75 -7.35 -0.48
CA THR A 97 15.70 -8.24 0.69
C THR A 97 15.47 -9.70 0.29
N ARG A 98 16.36 -10.57 0.75
CA ARG A 98 16.23 -12.03 0.62
C ARG A 98 15.89 -12.62 1.98
N SER A 99 14.60 -12.90 2.23
CA SER A 99 14.13 -13.49 3.48
C SER A 99 13.39 -14.81 3.21
N ARG A 100 13.48 -15.76 4.15
CA ARG A 100 12.71 -17.01 4.13
C ARG A 100 11.20 -16.82 4.22
N PHE A 101 10.74 -15.65 4.70
CA PHE A 101 9.33 -15.27 4.78
C PHE A 101 8.84 -14.51 3.54
N GLY A 102 9.69 -14.40 2.50
CA GLY A 102 9.43 -13.60 1.33
C GLY A 102 10.11 -12.22 1.43
N ARG A 103 10.25 -11.55 0.28
CA ARG A 103 10.97 -10.27 0.18
C ARG A 103 10.28 -9.11 0.91
N ARG A 104 8.95 -9.14 1.00
CA ARG A 104 8.10 -8.02 1.45
C ARG A 104 7.60 -8.14 2.89
N ALA A 105 7.40 -9.37 3.39
CA ALA A 105 6.86 -9.61 4.72
C ALA A 105 7.66 -8.95 5.86
N PRO A 106 9.00 -9.01 5.91
CA PRO A 106 9.75 -8.38 7.00
C PRO A 106 9.56 -6.86 7.06
N TRP A 107 9.49 -6.19 5.91
CA TRP A 107 9.27 -4.75 5.84
C TRP A 107 7.86 -4.33 6.28
N MET A 108 6.85 -5.15 5.95
CA MET A 108 5.49 -4.95 6.48
C MET A 108 5.45 -5.07 8.00
N VAL A 109 6.12 -6.06 8.58
CA VAL A 109 6.19 -6.25 10.04
C VAL A 109 6.92 -5.08 10.70
N VAL A 110 8.06 -4.67 10.16
CA VAL A 110 8.80 -3.50 10.66
C VAL A 110 7.93 -2.24 10.58
N GLY A 111 7.28 -2.00 9.44
CA GLY A 111 6.37 -0.86 9.27
C GLY A 111 5.21 -0.89 10.27
N ALA A 112 4.61 -2.06 10.52
CA ALA A 112 3.54 -2.20 11.50
C ALA A 112 3.99 -1.89 12.93
N ILE A 113 5.15 -2.43 13.33
CA ILE A 113 5.71 -2.22 14.68
C ILE A 113 6.11 -0.75 14.87
N VAL A 114 6.88 -0.19 13.94
CA VAL A 114 7.33 1.21 14.02
C VAL A 114 6.12 2.15 13.99
N GLY A 115 5.20 1.96 13.04
CA GLY A 115 3.99 2.77 12.95
C GLY A 115 3.16 2.70 14.23
N GLY A 116 2.98 1.50 14.80
CA GLY A 116 2.23 1.30 16.05
C GLY A 116 2.87 1.99 17.26
N ILE A 117 4.20 1.86 17.44
CA ILE A 117 4.93 2.51 18.54
C ILE A 117 4.81 4.03 18.45
N PHE A 118 5.06 4.61 17.29
CA PHE A 118 4.98 6.05 17.08
C PHE A 118 3.55 6.57 17.17
N LEU A 119 2.58 5.79 16.71
CA LEU A 119 1.17 6.14 16.85
C LEU A 119 0.74 6.19 18.33
N PHE A 120 1.16 5.21 19.12
CA PHE A 120 0.87 5.19 20.54
C PHE A 120 1.52 6.37 21.27
N GLY A 121 2.76 6.72 20.90
CA GLY A 121 3.47 7.86 21.46
C GLY A 121 2.93 9.22 21.03
N LEU A 122 2.29 9.31 19.85
CA LEU A 122 1.79 10.57 19.29
C LEU A 122 0.81 11.28 20.24
N GLY A 123 -0.07 10.52 20.91
CA GLY A 123 -1.08 11.05 21.82
C GLY A 123 -0.54 11.75 23.08
N SER A 124 0.72 11.51 23.46
CA SER A 124 1.36 12.11 24.64
C SER A 124 2.20 13.35 24.32
N LEU A 125 2.30 13.76 23.06
CA LEU A 125 3.12 14.88 22.65
C LEU A 125 2.37 16.20 22.77
N SER A 126 3.09 17.21 23.27
CA SER A 126 2.59 18.58 23.47
C SER A 126 3.39 19.64 22.71
N ASP A 127 4.21 19.22 21.76
CA ASP A 127 5.06 20.10 20.95
C ASP A 127 4.87 19.80 19.45
N LEU A 128 4.70 20.85 18.64
CA LEU A 128 4.41 20.74 17.22
C LEU A 128 5.53 20.05 16.44
N LEU A 129 6.80 20.31 16.82
CA LEU A 129 7.96 19.70 16.15
C LEU A 129 7.94 18.18 16.34
N TRP A 130 7.73 17.73 17.58
CA TRP A 130 7.67 16.30 17.86
C TRP A 130 6.45 15.63 17.24
N ILE A 131 5.29 16.29 17.25
CA ILE A 131 4.10 15.82 16.52
C ILE A 131 4.44 15.64 15.04
N THR A 132 5.13 16.61 14.42
CA THR A 132 5.53 16.54 13.01
C THR A 132 6.49 15.38 12.75
N VAL A 133 7.51 15.20 13.60
CA VAL A 133 8.48 14.09 13.48
C VAL A 133 7.78 12.73 13.59
N PHE A 134 6.95 12.56 14.61
CA PHE A 134 6.21 11.31 14.82
C PHE A 134 5.27 11.04 13.66
N TRP A 135 4.57 12.07 13.18
CA TRP A 135 3.68 11.96 12.05
C TRP A 135 4.39 11.52 10.77
N VAL A 136 5.56 12.12 10.47
CA VAL A 136 6.40 11.71 9.33
C VAL A 136 6.80 10.24 9.44
N VAL A 137 7.24 9.79 10.63
CA VAL A 137 7.63 8.39 10.84
C VAL A 137 6.43 7.45 10.64
N ILE A 138 5.26 7.79 11.18
CA ILE A 138 4.03 7.03 10.99
C ILE A 138 3.68 6.92 9.50
N GLN A 139 3.70 8.02 8.77
CA GLN A 139 3.41 8.06 7.34
C GLN A 139 4.38 7.19 6.53
N VAL A 140 5.69 7.28 6.82
CA VAL A 140 6.69 6.43 6.19
C VAL A 140 6.44 4.96 6.52
N ALA A 141 6.19 4.62 7.78
CA ALA A 141 5.90 3.26 8.22
C ALA A 141 4.65 2.66 7.53
N LEU A 142 3.58 3.45 7.42
CA LEU A 142 2.37 3.04 6.70
C LEU A 142 2.61 2.82 5.20
N ASN A 143 3.52 3.59 4.58
CA ASN A 143 3.91 3.36 3.19
C ASN A 143 4.65 2.03 3.00
N PHE A 144 5.46 1.59 3.97
CA PHE A 144 6.07 0.25 3.96
C PHE A 144 5.03 -0.88 4.05
N LEU A 145 3.88 -0.63 4.65
CA LEU A 145 2.73 -1.55 4.65
C LEU A 145 1.97 -1.51 3.31
N GLN A 146 1.78 -0.33 2.74
CA GLN A 146 0.99 -0.12 1.53
C GLN A 146 1.68 -0.62 0.26
N ALA A 147 2.99 -0.38 0.11
CA ALA A 147 3.74 -0.72 -1.09
C ALA A 147 3.62 -2.21 -1.50
N PRO A 148 3.72 -3.19 -0.59
CA PRO A 148 3.48 -4.59 -0.94
C PRO A 148 2.05 -4.90 -1.40
N LEU A 149 1.04 -4.23 -0.84
CA LEU A 149 -0.37 -4.45 -1.22
C LEU A 149 -0.63 -4.09 -2.68
N THR A 150 -0.06 -2.97 -3.15
CA THR A 150 -0.24 -2.51 -4.54
C THR A 150 0.46 -3.43 -5.55
N THR A 151 1.59 -4.01 -5.19
CA THR A 151 2.40 -4.84 -6.09
C THR A 151 2.02 -6.31 -6.09
N ILE A 152 1.36 -6.82 -5.03
CA ILE A 152 0.97 -8.24 -4.91
C ILE A 152 -0.01 -8.66 -6.01
N THR A 153 -0.84 -7.73 -6.50
CA THR A 153 -1.77 -7.98 -7.62
C THR A 153 -1.04 -8.30 -8.91
N ALA A 154 0.06 -7.59 -9.17
CA ALA A 154 0.87 -7.83 -10.37
C ALA A 154 1.66 -9.14 -10.26
N ASP A 155 2.16 -9.46 -9.05
CA ASP A 155 3.07 -10.61 -8.83
C ASP A 155 2.34 -11.95 -8.69
N ARG A 156 1.12 -11.95 -8.14
CA ARG A 156 0.41 -13.19 -7.75
C ARG A 156 -0.82 -13.51 -8.60
N PHE A 157 -1.28 -12.56 -9.42
CA PHE A 157 -2.49 -12.75 -10.21
C PHE A 157 -2.20 -12.74 -11.71
N PRO A 158 -2.68 -13.76 -12.48
CA PRO A 158 -2.66 -13.74 -13.94
C PRO A 158 -3.40 -12.49 -14.46
N ARG A 159 -3.00 -11.98 -15.63
CA ARG A 159 -3.58 -10.77 -16.24
C ARG A 159 -5.11 -10.75 -16.22
N ALA A 160 -5.74 -11.88 -16.54
CA ALA A 160 -7.21 -12.02 -16.56
C ALA A 160 -7.89 -11.85 -15.18
N LYS A 161 -7.18 -12.04 -14.06
CA LYS A 161 -7.72 -11.96 -12.69
C LYS A 161 -7.26 -10.72 -11.92
N ARG A 162 -6.38 -9.90 -12.48
CA ARG A 162 -5.86 -8.66 -11.84
C ARG A 162 -6.97 -7.66 -11.56
N GLY A 163 -7.96 -7.55 -12.46
CA GLY A 163 -9.11 -6.67 -12.26
C GLY A 163 -9.89 -6.98 -10.98
N GLY A 164 -10.17 -8.26 -10.71
CA GLY A 164 -10.85 -8.68 -9.49
C GLY A 164 -10.01 -8.41 -8.22
N ALA A 165 -8.70 -8.65 -8.28
CA ALA A 165 -7.81 -8.35 -7.16
C ALA A 165 -7.73 -6.85 -6.87
N SER A 166 -7.62 -6.01 -7.90
CA SER A 166 -7.63 -4.55 -7.76
C SER A 166 -8.97 -4.03 -7.24
N ALA A 167 -10.09 -4.62 -7.65
CA ALA A 167 -11.41 -4.29 -7.12
C ALA A 167 -11.52 -4.59 -5.62
N MET A 168 -10.98 -5.71 -5.14
CA MET A 168 -10.96 -6.04 -3.71
C MET A 168 -10.11 -5.05 -2.90
N ILE A 169 -8.95 -4.64 -3.41
CA ILE A 169 -8.14 -3.60 -2.77
C ILE A 169 -8.89 -2.27 -2.76
N GLY A 170 -9.50 -1.88 -3.88
CA GLY A 170 -10.28 -0.65 -3.97
C GLY A 170 -11.47 -0.61 -3.01
N LEU A 171 -12.22 -1.70 -2.92
CA LEU A 171 -13.30 -1.84 -1.93
C LEU A 171 -12.78 -1.76 -0.49
N GLY A 172 -11.69 -2.47 -0.18
CA GLY A 172 -11.04 -2.40 1.13
C GLY A 172 -10.56 -0.99 1.47
N THR A 173 -10.03 -0.26 0.49
CA THR A 173 -9.61 1.14 0.65
C THR A 173 -10.79 2.04 1.00
N GLN A 174 -11.86 2.01 0.23
CA GLN A 174 -13.02 2.89 0.43
C GLN A 174 -13.78 2.57 1.72
N LEU A 175 -14.04 1.30 1.97
CA LEU A 175 -14.68 0.87 3.22
C LEU A 175 -13.79 1.14 4.43
N GLY A 176 -12.48 0.89 4.30
CA GLY A 176 -11.51 1.15 5.36
C GLY A 176 -11.49 2.63 5.74
N MET A 177 -11.32 3.54 4.77
CA MET A 177 -11.36 4.99 5.03
C MET A 177 -12.63 5.42 5.77
N THR A 178 -13.79 4.97 5.28
CA THR A 178 -15.09 5.30 5.90
C THR A 178 -15.20 4.77 7.32
N ILE A 179 -14.86 3.50 7.54
CA ILE A 179 -14.91 2.88 8.87
C ILE A 179 -13.90 3.55 9.81
N GLY A 180 -12.70 3.86 9.33
CA GLY A 180 -11.68 4.54 10.11
C GLY A 180 -12.13 5.90 10.64
N VAL A 181 -12.80 6.68 9.79
CA VAL A 181 -13.38 7.98 10.20
C VAL A 181 -14.54 7.80 11.19
N MET A 182 -15.33 6.73 11.05
CA MET A 182 -16.48 6.48 11.96
C MET A 182 -16.05 5.97 13.34
N LEU A 183 -14.91 5.30 13.44
CA LEU A 183 -14.42 4.70 14.69
C LEU A 183 -13.49 5.63 15.50
N ALA A 184 -12.92 6.67 14.88
CA ALA A 184 -11.98 7.60 15.50
C ALA A 184 -12.69 8.80 16.13
#